data_a7a2f4e539354ccbe4fc2fbca972d241
#
_entry.id   a7a2f4e539354ccbe4fc2fbca972d241
#
_cell.length_a   1.000
_cell.length_b   1.000
_cell.length_c   1.000
_cell.angle_alpha   90.00
_cell.angle_beta   90.00
_cell.angle_gamma   90.00
#
_symmetry.space_group_name_H-M   'P 1'
#
loop_
_entity.id
_entity.type
_entity.pdbx_description
1 polymer ?
#
loop_
_entity_poly.entity_id
_entity_poly.type
_entity_poly.pdbx_seq_one_letter_code
_entity_poly.pdbx_strand_id
1 'polypeptide(L)'
;MAAYDSVKIQRGTVKEDASQDWVAAGLAELATHGVDGVRVEVLAERLGVTKGGFYRRFKDRRALLNAILETWRDGRVAAIERQAREGGETAVERIKGLIRLFSERANTQGMAIELAIRQWARTDPMAAAAAAAVDEARLGTASRLYRDLGLSAPDADARAVLFYAFLFGQGMLFLNETPRKRANLAAACAKVLTEI
;
A
#
# COMPACT_ATOMS: atom_id res chain seq x y z
N MET A 1 4.80 14.95 1.12
CA MET A 1 3.65 15.38 1.93
C MET A 1 2.47 15.66 0.99
N ALA A 2 1.96 14.66 0.30
CA ALA A 2 0.69 14.72 -0.45
C ALA A 2 0.41 13.38 -1.14
N ALA A 3 -0.11 12.41 -0.40
CA ALA A 3 -0.92 11.31 -0.92
C ALA A 3 -1.66 10.59 0.23
N TYR A 4 -1.55 11.07 1.44
CA TYR A 4 -2.48 10.91 2.55
C TYR A 4 -2.91 12.28 3.07
N ASP A 5 -2.50 13.38 2.35
CA ASP A 5 -3.01 14.70 2.62
C ASP A 5 -4.35 14.85 1.94
N SER A 6 -5.32 15.04 2.78
CA SER A 6 -6.59 15.68 2.46
C SER A 6 -7.45 14.95 1.42
N VAL A 7 -7.97 13.77 1.78
CA VAL A 7 -9.41 13.60 1.58
C VAL A 7 -10.05 14.71 2.43
N LYS A 8 -10.22 15.89 1.86
CA LYS A 8 -11.21 16.85 2.34
C LYS A 8 -12.53 16.11 2.28
N ILE A 9 -12.93 15.60 3.43
CA ILE A 9 -14.22 14.96 3.66
C ILE A 9 -15.28 16.00 3.33
N GLN A 10 -15.83 15.93 2.13
CA GLN A 10 -17.15 16.48 1.91
C GLN A 10 -18.07 15.71 2.85
N ARG A 11 -18.77 16.42 3.71
CA ARG A 11 -19.70 15.91 4.72
C ARG A 11 -20.78 15.04 4.05
N GLY A 12 -20.47 13.81 3.78
CA GLY A 12 -21.40 12.72 3.57
C GLY A 12 -21.89 12.24 4.93
N THR A 13 -23.15 11.88 5.00
CA THR A 13 -23.95 11.56 6.19
C THR A 13 -23.17 11.07 7.43
N VAL A 14 -23.49 11.62 8.58
CA VAL A 14 -22.88 11.40 9.94
C VAL A 14 -22.58 9.91 10.30
N LYS A 15 -23.15 8.96 9.59
CA LYS A 15 -22.95 7.51 9.81
C LYS A 15 -21.72 6.93 9.10
N GLU A 16 -21.38 7.39 7.90
CA GLU A 16 -20.21 6.93 7.12
C GLU A 16 -18.90 7.51 7.70
N ASP A 17 -18.94 8.79 8.05
CA ASP A 17 -17.82 9.55 8.58
C ASP A 17 -17.19 8.86 9.81
N ALA A 18 -18.03 8.44 10.75
CA ALA A 18 -17.57 7.87 12.00
C ALA A 18 -17.16 6.37 11.93
N SER A 19 -17.52 5.65 10.86
CA SER A 19 -16.94 4.31 10.60
C SER A 19 -15.55 4.42 10.00
N GLN A 20 -15.31 5.43 9.19
CA GLN A 20 -13.99 5.75 8.63
C GLN A 20 -13.00 6.13 9.73
N ASP A 21 -13.42 6.84 10.79
CA ASP A 21 -12.56 7.15 11.92
C ASP A 21 -12.04 5.88 12.63
N TRP A 22 -12.90 4.87 12.83
CA TRP A 22 -12.50 3.59 13.42
C TRP A 22 -11.54 2.80 12.53
N VAL A 23 -11.76 2.81 11.22
CA VAL A 23 -10.89 2.15 10.24
C VAL A 23 -9.53 2.87 10.18
N ALA A 24 -9.53 4.20 10.14
CA ALA A 24 -8.30 4.98 10.13
C ALA A 24 -7.47 4.78 11.41
N ALA A 25 -8.13 4.81 12.58
CA ALA A 25 -7.48 4.52 13.85
C ALA A 25 -6.95 3.07 13.89
N GLY A 26 -7.72 2.11 13.36
CA GLY A 26 -7.33 0.71 13.25
C GLY A 26 -6.12 0.50 12.35
N LEU A 27 -6.03 1.18 11.20
CA LEU A 27 -4.85 1.17 10.32
C LEU A 27 -3.61 1.74 11.01
N ALA A 28 -3.76 2.79 11.81
CA ALA A 28 -2.66 3.37 12.58
C ALA A 28 -2.17 2.41 13.68
N GLU A 29 -3.08 1.76 14.41
CA GLU A 29 -2.72 0.73 15.39
C GLU A 29 -2.07 -0.49 14.74
N LEU A 30 -2.60 -0.95 13.61
CA LEU A 30 -2.04 -2.05 12.83
C LEU A 30 -0.59 -1.77 12.43
N ALA A 31 -0.29 -0.53 11.98
CA ALA A 31 1.05 -0.12 11.57
C ALA A 31 2.06 -0.17 12.72
N THR A 32 1.62 0.09 13.96
CA THR A 32 2.50 0.24 15.12
C THR A 32 2.60 -1.04 15.95
N HIS A 33 1.49 -1.74 16.12
CA HIS A 33 1.35 -2.85 17.07
C HIS A 33 0.89 -4.16 16.41
N GLY A 34 0.74 -4.19 15.09
CA GLY A 34 0.21 -5.35 14.38
C GLY A 34 -1.28 -5.58 14.64
N VAL A 35 -1.80 -6.73 14.16
CA VAL A 35 -3.23 -7.05 14.27
C VAL A 35 -3.71 -7.21 15.73
N ASP A 36 -2.84 -7.63 16.61
CA ASP A 36 -3.17 -7.81 18.05
C ASP A 36 -3.34 -6.46 18.78
N GLY A 37 -2.73 -5.40 18.26
CA GLY A 37 -2.92 -4.03 18.75
C GLY A 37 -4.29 -3.44 18.41
N VAL A 38 -4.95 -3.93 17.37
CA VAL A 38 -6.27 -3.44 16.94
C VAL A 38 -7.35 -3.97 17.90
N ARG A 39 -7.48 -3.33 19.06
CA ARG A 39 -8.45 -3.68 20.12
C ARG A 39 -9.48 -2.58 20.27
N VAL A 40 -10.75 -2.96 20.48
CA VAL A 40 -11.87 -2.01 20.58
C VAL A 40 -11.64 -0.98 21.68
N GLU A 41 -11.09 -1.41 22.83
CA GLU A 41 -10.77 -0.54 23.96
C GLU A 41 -9.75 0.53 23.61
N VAL A 42 -8.64 0.11 22.97
CA VAL A 42 -7.55 1.01 22.57
C VAL A 42 -8.05 2.03 21.56
N LEU A 43 -8.84 1.59 20.58
CA LEU A 43 -9.40 2.47 19.58
C LEU A 43 -10.45 3.43 20.15
N ALA A 44 -11.30 2.97 21.06
CA ALA A 44 -12.28 3.81 21.74
C ALA A 44 -11.60 4.93 22.54
N GLU A 45 -10.55 4.60 23.31
CA GLU A 45 -9.74 5.57 24.05
C GLU A 45 -9.09 6.59 23.09
N ARG A 46 -8.44 6.11 22.02
CA ARG A 46 -7.78 6.96 21.03
C ARG A 46 -8.74 7.93 20.35
N LEU A 47 -9.96 7.50 20.07
CA LEU A 47 -11.00 8.30 19.42
C LEU A 47 -11.78 9.18 20.42
N GLY A 48 -11.56 9.04 21.73
CA GLY A 48 -12.30 9.77 22.75
C GLY A 48 -13.78 9.39 22.81
N VAL A 49 -14.13 8.14 22.46
CA VAL A 49 -15.51 7.66 22.40
C VAL A 49 -15.72 6.43 23.29
N THR A 50 -16.99 6.05 23.53
CA THR A 50 -17.31 4.86 24.31
C THR A 50 -17.29 3.58 23.45
N LYS A 51 -17.09 2.41 24.07
CA LYS A 51 -17.25 1.10 23.42
C LYS A 51 -18.64 0.92 22.79
N GLY A 52 -19.69 1.51 23.37
CA GLY A 52 -21.03 1.50 22.79
C GLY A 52 -21.10 2.22 21.44
N GLY A 53 -20.21 3.20 21.21
CA GLY A 53 -20.04 3.84 19.90
C GLY A 53 -19.52 2.88 18.83
N PHE A 54 -18.63 1.95 19.21
CA PHE A 54 -18.15 0.89 18.34
C PHE A 54 -19.28 -0.06 17.91
N TYR A 55 -19.98 -0.65 18.85
CA TYR A 55 -21.03 -1.66 18.59
C TYR A 55 -22.25 -1.13 17.83
N ARG A 56 -22.40 0.17 17.72
CA ARG A 56 -23.39 0.79 16.80
C ARG A 56 -22.97 0.72 15.33
N ARG A 57 -21.69 0.50 15.01
CA ARG A 57 -21.11 0.50 13.67
C ARG A 57 -20.61 -0.86 13.23
N PHE A 58 -19.97 -1.56 14.13
CA PHE A 58 -19.39 -2.88 13.86
C PHE A 58 -19.99 -3.91 14.80
N LYS A 59 -20.41 -5.04 14.25
CA LYS A 59 -20.95 -6.14 15.02
C LYS A 59 -19.94 -6.66 16.06
N ASP A 60 -18.68 -6.74 15.65
CA ASP A 60 -17.58 -7.26 16.45
C ASP A 60 -16.23 -6.76 15.90
N ARG A 61 -15.15 -7.09 16.61
CA ARG A 61 -13.78 -6.76 16.18
C ARG A 61 -13.46 -7.31 14.78
N ARG A 62 -13.97 -8.49 14.43
CA ARG A 62 -13.74 -9.11 13.12
C ARG A 62 -14.32 -8.27 11.99
N ALA A 63 -15.50 -7.70 12.18
CA ALA A 63 -16.11 -6.80 11.21
C ALA A 63 -15.26 -5.54 10.97
N LEU A 64 -14.66 -4.97 12.03
CA LEU A 64 -13.70 -3.87 11.87
C LEU A 64 -12.45 -4.30 11.11
N LEU A 65 -11.86 -5.45 11.45
CA LEU A 65 -10.67 -5.98 10.77
C LEU A 65 -10.92 -6.21 9.28
N ASN A 66 -12.12 -6.68 8.93
CA ASN A 66 -12.54 -6.83 7.53
C ASN A 66 -12.60 -5.46 6.82
N ALA A 67 -13.22 -4.46 7.45
CA ALA A 67 -13.31 -3.11 6.90
C ALA A 67 -11.92 -2.45 6.72
N ILE A 68 -10.99 -2.72 7.64
CA ILE A 68 -9.58 -2.29 7.53
C ILE A 68 -8.92 -2.92 6.29
N LEU A 69 -9.07 -4.23 6.10
CA LEU A 69 -8.50 -4.95 4.95
C LEU A 69 -9.10 -4.48 3.63
N GLU A 70 -10.41 -4.29 3.56
CA GLU A 70 -11.10 -3.78 2.38
C GLU A 70 -10.64 -2.37 2.03
N THR A 71 -10.62 -1.47 3.01
CA THR A 71 -10.15 -0.08 2.82
C THR A 71 -8.70 -0.03 2.34
N TRP A 72 -7.83 -0.85 2.94
CA TRP A 72 -6.44 -0.94 2.53
C TRP A 72 -6.29 -1.49 1.11
N ARG A 73 -6.95 -2.62 0.81
CA ARG A 73 -6.92 -3.26 -0.51
C ARG A 73 -7.38 -2.29 -1.60
N ASP A 74 -8.56 -1.71 -1.43
CA ASP A 74 -9.19 -0.88 -2.45
C ASP A 74 -8.41 0.42 -2.67
N GLY A 75 -7.93 1.03 -1.58
CA GLY A 75 -7.05 2.19 -1.65
C GLY A 75 -5.73 1.89 -2.33
N ARG A 76 -5.13 0.70 -2.11
CA ARG A 76 -3.88 0.28 -2.78
C ARG A 76 -4.09 -0.01 -4.25
N VAL A 77 -5.14 -0.75 -4.62
CA VAL A 77 -5.47 -1.04 -6.04
C VAL A 77 -5.71 0.26 -6.80
N ALA A 78 -6.53 1.15 -6.28
CA ALA A 78 -6.77 2.45 -6.91
C ALA A 78 -5.49 3.31 -7.04
N ALA A 79 -4.61 3.26 -6.04
CA ALA A 79 -3.32 3.97 -6.09
C ALA A 79 -2.38 3.39 -7.16
N ILE A 80 -2.30 2.06 -7.30
CA ILE A 80 -1.48 1.38 -8.31
C ILE A 80 -1.92 1.80 -9.71
N GLU A 81 -3.21 1.74 -9.99
CA GLU A 81 -3.76 2.12 -11.29
C GLU A 81 -3.52 3.60 -11.62
N ARG A 82 -3.73 4.48 -10.64
CA ARG A 82 -3.49 5.91 -10.81
C ARG A 82 -2.02 6.19 -11.09
N GLN A 83 -1.12 5.66 -10.29
CA GLN A 83 0.32 5.86 -10.41
C GLN A 83 0.87 5.34 -11.75
N ALA A 84 0.32 4.22 -12.26
CA ALA A 84 0.70 3.70 -13.57
C ALA A 84 0.24 4.59 -14.73
N ARG A 85 -0.87 5.32 -14.57
CA ARG A 85 -1.34 6.29 -15.58
C ARG A 85 -0.59 7.61 -15.54
N GLU A 86 -0.29 8.10 -14.35
CA GLU A 86 0.29 9.44 -14.13
C GLU A 86 1.81 9.49 -14.29
N GLY A 87 2.49 8.35 -14.39
CA GLY A 87 3.96 8.25 -14.34
C GLY A 87 4.70 8.77 -15.58
N GLY A 88 4.01 9.12 -16.68
CA GLY A 88 4.60 9.59 -17.93
C GLY A 88 3.78 9.19 -19.15
N GLU A 89 4.21 9.64 -20.34
CA GLU A 89 3.52 9.33 -21.60
C GLU A 89 3.91 7.93 -22.13
N THR A 90 5.17 7.56 -22.00
CA THR A 90 5.70 6.26 -22.45
C THR A 90 5.75 5.23 -21.31
N ALA A 91 5.76 3.93 -21.65
CA ALA A 91 5.91 2.87 -20.69
C ALA A 91 7.24 2.96 -19.91
N VAL A 92 8.34 3.37 -20.56
CA VAL A 92 9.63 3.62 -19.91
C VAL A 92 9.52 4.70 -18.86
N GLU A 93 8.88 5.82 -19.19
CA GLU A 93 8.70 6.95 -18.26
C GLU A 93 7.83 6.55 -17.07
N ARG A 94 6.76 5.77 -17.29
CA ARG A 94 5.89 5.26 -16.24
C ARG A 94 6.64 4.35 -15.28
N ILE A 95 7.45 3.41 -15.78
CA ILE A 95 8.27 2.52 -14.95
C ILE A 95 9.30 3.34 -14.15
N LYS A 96 10.02 4.25 -14.79
CA LYS A 96 10.97 5.15 -14.13
C LYS A 96 10.27 6.05 -13.09
N GLY A 97 9.08 6.54 -13.41
CA GLY A 97 8.24 7.32 -12.51
C GLY A 97 7.85 6.55 -11.25
N LEU A 98 7.45 5.28 -11.39
CA LEU A 98 7.16 4.40 -10.27
C LEU A 98 8.39 4.17 -9.39
N ILE A 99 9.56 3.88 -9.98
CA ILE A 99 10.80 3.69 -9.23
C ILE A 99 11.15 4.95 -8.43
N ARG A 100 11.11 6.12 -9.07
CA ARG A 100 11.35 7.40 -8.41
C ARG A 100 10.38 7.66 -7.27
N LEU A 101 9.08 7.44 -7.50
CA LEU A 101 8.04 7.59 -6.48
C LEU A 101 8.33 6.77 -5.22
N PHE A 102 8.73 5.52 -5.38
CA PHE A 102 9.07 4.64 -4.25
C PHE A 102 10.42 4.97 -3.61
N SER A 103 11.38 5.47 -4.38
CA SER A 103 12.72 5.82 -3.87
C SER A 103 12.76 7.17 -3.15
N GLU A 104 11.97 8.14 -3.60
CA GLU A 104 11.95 9.50 -3.05
C GLU A 104 10.96 9.65 -1.88
N ARG A 105 9.89 8.89 -1.89
CA ARG A 105 8.85 8.93 -0.85
C ARG A 105 9.02 7.77 0.11
N ALA A 106 9.78 7.98 1.17
CA ALA A 106 9.70 7.11 2.34
C ALA A 106 8.32 7.27 3.00
N ASN A 107 7.27 6.65 2.42
CA ASN A 107 5.99 6.51 3.10
C ASN A 107 6.15 5.42 4.17
N THR A 108 6.81 5.80 5.27
CA THR A 108 7.09 4.90 6.40
C THR A 108 5.83 4.29 6.98
N GLN A 109 4.75 5.07 7.08
CA GLN A 109 3.47 4.57 7.57
C GLN A 109 2.82 3.58 6.60
N GLY A 110 2.80 3.89 5.31
CA GLY A 110 2.25 2.97 4.30
C GLY A 110 3.01 1.65 4.21
N MET A 111 4.34 1.69 4.38
CA MET A 111 5.17 0.49 4.44
C MET A 111 4.92 -0.29 5.74
N ALA A 112 4.77 0.37 6.88
CA ALA A 112 4.46 -0.28 8.14
C ALA A 112 3.11 -1.02 8.10
N ILE A 113 2.07 -0.39 7.54
CA ILE A 113 0.77 -1.04 7.30
C ILE A 113 0.93 -2.26 6.38
N GLU A 114 1.66 -2.11 5.28
CA GLU A 114 1.92 -3.18 4.31
C GLU A 114 2.57 -4.40 5.00
N LEU A 115 3.63 -4.18 5.76
CA LEU A 115 4.35 -5.24 6.48
C LEU A 115 3.47 -5.90 7.55
N ALA A 116 2.68 -5.11 8.28
CA ALA A 116 1.77 -5.64 9.30
C ALA A 116 0.67 -6.53 8.69
N ILE A 117 0.11 -6.14 7.54
CA ILE A 117 -0.88 -6.95 6.82
C ILE A 117 -0.23 -8.23 6.27
N ARG A 118 0.98 -8.16 5.72
CA ARG A 118 1.70 -9.34 5.23
C ARG A 118 2.06 -10.33 6.36
N GLN A 119 2.43 -9.81 7.52
CA GLN A 119 2.64 -10.66 8.69
C GLN A 119 1.32 -11.33 9.14
N TRP A 120 0.24 -10.57 9.20
CA TRP A 120 -1.09 -11.09 9.52
C TRP A 120 -1.59 -12.11 8.50
N ALA A 121 -1.34 -11.90 7.21
CA ALA A 121 -1.69 -12.80 6.10
C ALA A 121 -1.09 -14.21 6.22
N ARG A 122 -0.03 -14.38 7.02
CA ARG A 122 0.57 -15.70 7.26
C ARG A 122 -0.33 -16.63 8.09
N THR A 123 -1.26 -16.08 8.84
CA THR A 123 -2.10 -16.81 9.78
C THR A 123 -3.61 -16.59 9.59
N ASP A 124 -3.99 -15.63 8.74
CA ASP A 124 -5.39 -15.26 8.51
C ASP A 124 -5.74 -15.30 7.01
N PRO A 125 -6.69 -16.14 6.59
CA PRO A 125 -7.06 -16.28 5.17
C PRO A 125 -7.62 -15.00 4.54
N MET A 126 -8.32 -14.14 5.30
CA MET A 126 -8.87 -12.89 4.75
C MET A 126 -7.77 -11.86 4.50
N ALA A 127 -6.81 -11.75 5.42
CA ALA A 127 -5.64 -10.92 5.21
C ALA A 127 -4.79 -11.44 4.04
N ALA A 128 -4.66 -12.77 3.90
CA ALA A 128 -3.98 -13.38 2.76
C ALA A 128 -4.68 -13.06 1.43
N ALA A 129 -6.00 -13.16 1.38
CA ALA A 129 -6.77 -12.82 0.18
C ALA A 129 -6.65 -11.33 -0.19
N ALA A 130 -6.70 -10.43 0.80
CA ALA A 130 -6.53 -9.00 0.58
C ALA A 130 -5.12 -8.67 0.05
N ALA A 131 -4.07 -9.27 0.63
CA ALA A 131 -2.70 -9.11 0.16
C ALA A 131 -2.50 -9.65 -1.25
N ALA A 132 -3.03 -10.84 -1.56
CA ALA A 132 -2.97 -11.46 -2.88
C ALA A 132 -3.62 -10.59 -3.95
N ALA A 133 -4.80 -10.00 -3.68
CA ALA A 133 -5.48 -9.12 -4.61
C ALA A 133 -4.66 -7.85 -4.94
N VAL A 134 -3.97 -7.29 -3.94
CA VAL A 134 -3.07 -6.14 -4.15
C VAL A 134 -1.84 -6.56 -4.97
N ASP A 135 -1.27 -7.73 -4.72
CA ASP A 135 -0.11 -8.23 -5.46
C ASP A 135 -0.48 -8.56 -6.91
N GLU A 136 -1.65 -9.13 -7.16
CA GLU A 136 -2.18 -9.36 -8.51
C GLU A 136 -2.33 -8.04 -9.28
N ALA A 137 -2.92 -7.02 -8.67
CA ALA A 137 -3.04 -5.70 -9.28
C ALA A 137 -1.67 -5.08 -9.61
N ARG A 138 -0.68 -5.22 -8.70
CA ARG A 138 0.69 -4.75 -8.91
C ARG A 138 1.38 -5.44 -10.08
N LEU A 139 1.42 -6.76 -10.02
CA LEU A 139 2.10 -7.57 -11.02
C LEU A 139 1.44 -7.42 -12.38
N GLY A 140 0.11 -7.47 -12.45
CA GLY A 140 -0.62 -7.29 -13.69
C GLY A 140 -0.42 -5.90 -14.30
N THR A 141 -0.33 -4.85 -13.48
CA THR A 141 -0.08 -3.49 -13.96
C THR A 141 1.36 -3.34 -14.49
N ALA A 142 2.36 -3.84 -13.77
CA ALA A 142 3.75 -3.78 -14.23
C ALA A 142 3.96 -4.65 -15.48
N SER A 143 3.40 -5.86 -15.52
CA SER A 143 3.46 -6.73 -16.70
C SER A 143 2.88 -6.05 -17.94
N ARG A 144 1.75 -5.34 -17.83
CA ARG A 144 1.23 -4.55 -18.96
C ARG A 144 2.22 -3.51 -19.44
N LEU A 145 2.85 -2.74 -18.55
CA LEU A 145 3.86 -1.75 -18.92
C LEU A 145 5.05 -2.39 -19.64
N TYR A 146 5.51 -3.56 -19.20
CA TYR A 146 6.59 -4.27 -19.87
C TYR A 146 6.19 -4.84 -21.22
N ARG A 147 4.94 -5.27 -21.40
CA ARG A 147 4.42 -5.66 -22.72
C ARG A 147 4.32 -4.46 -23.67
N ASP A 148 3.96 -3.29 -23.17
CA ASP A 148 3.96 -2.06 -23.95
C ASP A 148 5.38 -1.66 -24.41
N LEU A 149 6.43 -2.18 -23.75
CA LEU A 149 7.83 -2.09 -24.19
C LEU A 149 8.24 -3.15 -25.21
N GLY A 150 7.35 -4.09 -25.58
CA GLY A 150 7.59 -5.12 -26.57
C GLY A 150 8.06 -6.46 -26.02
N LEU A 151 8.07 -6.68 -24.70
CA LEU A 151 8.42 -7.97 -24.13
C LEU A 151 7.30 -9.01 -24.38
N SER A 152 7.71 -10.29 -24.51
CA SER A 152 6.77 -11.41 -24.48
C SER A 152 6.03 -11.46 -23.13
N ALA A 153 4.87 -12.11 -23.08
CA ALA A 153 4.11 -12.21 -21.83
C ALA A 153 4.93 -12.87 -20.70
N PRO A 154 5.64 -13.99 -20.89
CA PRO A 154 6.48 -14.58 -19.85
C PRO A 154 7.60 -13.66 -19.36
N ASP A 155 8.27 -12.93 -20.27
CA ASP A 155 9.35 -12.02 -19.92
C ASP A 155 8.83 -10.79 -19.16
N ALA A 156 7.66 -10.27 -19.59
CA ALA A 156 7.00 -9.15 -18.92
C ALA A 156 6.58 -9.51 -17.49
N ASP A 157 6.04 -10.72 -17.28
CA ASP A 157 5.66 -11.21 -15.96
C ASP A 157 6.90 -11.39 -15.06
N ALA A 158 7.98 -11.96 -15.58
CA ALA A 158 9.25 -12.09 -14.86
C ALA A 158 9.83 -10.70 -14.48
N ARG A 159 9.81 -9.75 -15.41
CA ARG A 159 10.24 -8.36 -15.14
C ARG A 159 9.37 -7.68 -14.09
N ALA A 160 8.06 -7.91 -14.12
CA ALA A 160 7.14 -7.36 -13.11
C ALA A 160 7.49 -7.86 -11.71
N VAL A 161 7.82 -9.15 -11.55
CA VAL A 161 8.28 -9.72 -10.29
C VAL A 161 9.58 -9.08 -9.83
N LEU A 162 10.59 -8.97 -10.71
CA LEU A 162 11.87 -8.33 -10.38
C LEU A 162 11.69 -6.86 -10.00
N PHE A 163 10.83 -6.14 -10.71
CA PHE A 163 10.50 -4.74 -10.43
C PHE A 163 9.94 -4.58 -9.00
N TYR A 164 8.95 -5.38 -8.61
CA TYR A 164 8.39 -5.28 -7.27
C TYR A 164 9.31 -5.84 -6.19
N ALA A 165 10.11 -6.88 -6.48
CA ALA A 165 11.16 -7.33 -5.57
C ALA A 165 12.15 -6.20 -5.26
N PHE A 166 12.56 -5.42 -6.27
CA PHE A 166 13.39 -4.25 -6.08
C PHE A 166 12.68 -3.17 -5.25
N LEU A 167 11.44 -2.82 -5.56
CA LEU A 167 10.69 -1.78 -4.84
C LEU A 167 10.50 -2.13 -3.35
N PHE A 168 10.13 -3.37 -3.05
CA PHE A 168 9.99 -3.83 -1.67
C PHE A 168 11.35 -3.96 -0.97
N GLY A 169 12.35 -4.48 -1.68
CA GLY A 169 13.71 -4.65 -1.16
C GLY A 169 14.30 -3.33 -0.67
N GLN A 170 14.07 -2.22 -1.37
CA GLN A 170 14.53 -0.90 -0.93
C GLN A 170 13.98 -0.50 0.45
N GLY A 171 12.73 -0.86 0.75
CA GLY A 171 12.09 -0.57 2.06
C GLY A 171 12.55 -1.50 3.18
N MET A 172 13.15 -2.64 2.85
CA MET A 172 13.58 -3.66 3.81
C MET A 172 15.10 -3.65 4.04
N LEU A 173 15.87 -3.09 3.11
CA LEU A 173 17.32 -3.01 3.23
C LEU A 173 17.72 -1.81 4.09
N PHE A 174 18.52 -2.07 5.13
CA PHE A 174 19.15 -1.03 5.93
C PHE A 174 20.41 -0.54 5.21
N LEU A 175 20.24 0.22 4.14
CA LEU A 175 21.34 0.83 3.40
C LEU A 175 21.82 2.06 4.16
N ASN A 176 22.98 1.95 4.81
CA ASN A 176 23.63 3.07 5.48
C ASN A 176 24.32 4.00 4.47
N GLU A 177 23.52 4.55 3.54
CA GLU A 177 23.99 5.30 2.40
C GLU A 177 23.47 6.74 2.41
N THR A 178 24.27 7.66 1.86
CA THR A 178 23.82 9.04 1.69
C THR A 178 22.62 9.12 0.74
N PRO A 179 21.75 10.13 0.87
CA PRO A 179 20.62 10.35 -0.04
C PRO A 179 21.03 10.36 -1.52
N ARG A 180 22.18 10.97 -1.83
CA ARG A 180 22.74 11.03 -3.19
C ARG A 180 23.11 9.64 -3.72
N LYS A 181 23.74 8.80 -2.89
CA LYS A 181 24.13 7.44 -3.31
C LYS A 181 22.91 6.55 -3.50
N ARG A 182 21.89 6.69 -2.66
CA ARG A 182 20.59 6.00 -2.84
C ARG A 182 19.91 6.39 -4.15
N ALA A 183 19.87 7.68 -4.46
CA ALA A 183 19.30 8.17 -5.72
C ALA A 183 20.06 7.62 -6.95
N ASN A 184 21.38 7.61 -6.90
CA ASN A 184 22.21 7.05 -7.98
C ASN A 184 21.98 5.54 -8.17
N LEU A 185 21.87 4.79 -7.06
CA LEU A 185 21.57 3.36 -7.11
C LEU A 185 20.17 3.10 -7.69
N ALA A 186 19.17 3.86 -7.27
CA ALA A 186 17.82 3.76 -7.81
C ALA A 186 17.79 4.06 -9.32
N ALA A 187 18.53 5.06 -9.78
CA ALA A 187 18.66 5.38 -11.20
C ALA A 187 19.35 4.25 -12.00
N ALA A 188 20.40 3.64 -11.43
CA ALA A 188 21.06 2.49 -12.05
C ALA A 188 20.14 1.27 -12.13
N CYS A 189 19.40 0.97 -11.07
CA CYS A 189 18.39 -0.11 -11.08
C CYS A 189 17.27 0.18 -12.08
N ALA A 190 16.82 1.44 -12.17
CA ALA A 190 15.81 1.84 -13.16
C ALA A 190 16.30 1.57 -14.59
N LYS A 191 17.58 1.85 -14.88
CA LYS A 191 18.19 1.56 -16.18
C LYS A 191 18.13 0.06 -16.47
N VAL A 192 18.62 -0.79 -15.56
CA VAL A 192 18.60 -2.26 -15.71
C VAL A 192 17.18 -2.80 -15.90
N LEU A 193 16.21 -2.24 -15.19
CA LEU A 193 14.80 -2.68 -15.27
C LEU A 193 14.10 -2.22 -16.56
N THR A 194 14.59 -1.19 -17.24
CA THR A 194 13.98 -0.62 -18.46
C THR A 194 14.77 -0.90 -19.76
N GLU A 195 16.01 -1.39 -19.68
CA GLU A 195 16.75 -1.88 -20.86
C GLU A 195 16.22 -3.26 -21.26
N ILE A 196 15.84 -3.39 -22.53
CA ILE A 196 15.28 -4.57 -23.18
C ILE A 196 16.31 -5.10 -24.18
#